data_7bcd8af3b53e75c14b50245319bea283
#
_entry.id   7bcd8af3b53e75c14b50245319bea283
#
_cell.length_a   1.000
_cell.length_b   1.000
_cell.length_c   1.000
_cell.angle_alpha   90.00
_cell.angle_beta   90.00
_cell.angle_gamma   90.00
#
_symmetry.space_group_name_H-M   'P 1'
#
loop_
_entity.id
_entity.type
_entity.pdbx_description
1 polymer ?
#
loop_
_entity_poly.entity_id
_entity_poly.type
_entity_poly.pdbx_seq_one_letter_code
_entity_poly.pdbx_strand_id
1 'polypeptide(L)'
;MTKINLYVVYEDKDLARKDGAFYNHDLKTWQCEENNERCIKKYKRVYFNAGYDQRDYIKTLGAKWDSDVKQWYCSMGHKILIEEFVKIKI
;
A
#
# COMPACT_ATOMS: atom_id res chain seq x y z
N MET A 1 6.00 6.74 -19.43
CA MET A 1 6.07 5.52 -18.60
C MET A 1 5.10 5.62 -17.44
N THR A 2 4.47 4.52 -17.10
CA THR A 2 3.46 4.48 -16.06
C THR A 2 4.11 4.38 -14.68
N LYS A 3 3.57 5.13 -13.73
CA LYS A 3 3.99 5.06 -12.34
C LYS A 3 2.98 4.25 -11.55
N ILE A 4 3.46 3.51 -10.57
CA ILE A 4 2.63 2.71 -9.68
C ILE A 4 2.54 3.40 -8.33
N ASN A 5 1.32 3.57 -7.81
CA ASN A 5 1.12 4.14 -6.48
C ASN A 5 1.46 3.11 -5.42
N LEU A 6 2.19 3.57 -4.39
CA LEU A 6 2.67 2.73 -3.31
C LEU A 6 2.07 3.18 -1.99
N TYR A 7 2.11 2.30 -1.01
CA TYR A 7 1.86 2.64 0.38
C TYR A 7 3.15 2.36 1.17
N VAL A 8 3.83 3.42 1.57
CA VAL A 8 5.09 3.35 2.32
C VAL A 8 4.86 4.03 3.67
N VAL A 9 4.98 3.28 4.76
CA VAL A 9 4.91 3.88 6.09
C VAL A 9 6.18 4.67 6.36
N TYR A 10 6.10 5.65 7.26
CA TYR A 10 7.21 6.56 7.50
C TYR A 10 8.52 5.82 7.86
N GLU A 11 8.41 4.78 8.67
CA GLU A 11 9.57 4.00 9.13
C GLU A 11 10.29 3.30 7.97
N ASP A 12 9.59 3.02 6.88
CA ASP A 12 10.14 2.31 5.73
C ASP A 12 10.62 3.23 4.60
N LYS A 13 10.52 4.54 4.77
CA LYS A 13 10.81 5.48 3.68
C LYS A 13 12.22 5.32 3.10
N ASP A 14 13.22 5.10 3.95
CA ASP A 14 14.60 4.97 3.46
C ASP A 14 14.81 3.64 2.73
N LEU A 15 14.20 2.58 3.23
CA LEU A 15 14.24 1.28 2.56
C LEU A 15 13.55 1.34 1.20
N ALA A 16 12.41 2.02 1.13
CA ALA A 16 11.69 2.19 -0.12
C ALA A 16 12.51 2.95 -1.14
N ARG A 17 13.20 4.02 -0.72
CA ARG A 17 14.09 4.77 -1.61
C ARG A 17 15.22 3.93 -2.14
N LYS A 18 15.81 3.07 -1.31
CA LYS A 18 16.86 2.14 -1.76
C LYS A 18 16.35 1.20 -2.83
N ASP A 19 15.09 0.83 -2.75
CA ASP A 19 14.47 -0.06 -3.73
C ASP A 19 14.00 0.69 -4.99
N GLY A 20 14.17 2.01 -5.05
CA GLY A 20 13.84 2.81 -6.22
C GLY A 20 12.53 3.59 -6.12
N ALA A 21 11.88 3.59 -4.96
CA ALA A 21 10.68 4.38 -4.76
C ALA A 21 11.01 5.86 -4.61
N PHE A 22 10.08 6.71 -4.99
CA PHE A 22 10.21 8.16 -4.82
C PHE A 22 8.88 8.75 -4.37
N TYR A 23 8.97 9.90 -3.70
CA TYR A 23 7.77 10.58 -3.22
C TYR A 23 7.34 11.65 -4.22
N ASN A 24 6.09 11.55 -4.70
CA ASN A 24 5.51 12.54 -5.59
C ASN A 24 4.81 13.60 -4.75
N HIS A 25 5.41 14.79 -4.64
CA HIS A 25 4.87 15.86 -3.80
C HIS A 25 3.56 16.45 -4.33
N ASP A 26 3.36 16.43 -5.64
CA ASP A 26 2.11 16.93 -6.23
C ASP A 26 0.92 16.05 -5.88
N LEU A 27 1.12 14.75 -5.92
CA LEU A 27 0.08 13.77 -5.58
C LEU A 27 0.11 13.38 -4.10
N LYS A 28 1.14 13.80 -3.36
CA LYS A 28 1.36 13.45 -1.96
C LYS A 28 1.33 11.94 -1.74
N THR A 29 2.03 11.22 -2.61
CA THR A 29 2.01 9.76 -2.61
C THR A 29 3.37 9.21 -3.06
N TRP A 30 3.75 8.08 -2.49
CA TRP A 30 4.92 7.34 -2.96
C TRP A 30 4.60 6.62 -4.26
N GLN A 31 5.58 6.57 -5.15
CA GLN A 31 5.43 5.90 -6.45
C GLN A 31 6.72 5.19 -6.84
N CYS A 32 6.62 4.27 -7.80
CA CYS A 32 7.76 3.67 -8.47
C CYS A 32 7.42 3.44 -9.93
N GLU A 33 8.43 3.09 -10.72
CA GLU A 33 8.22 2.71 -12.11
C GLU A 33 7.46 1.38 -12.19
N GLU A 34 6.68 1.19 -13.24
CA GLU A 34 5.85 0.00 -13.40
C GLU A 34 6.66 -1.29 -13.53
N ASN A 35 7.94 -1.19 -13.91
CA ASN A 35 8.81 -2.35 -14.02
C ASN A 35 9.64 -2.61 -12.77
N ASN A 36 9.42 -1.85 -11.70
CA ASN A 36 10.17 -2.03 -10.46
C ASN A 36 9.51 -3.09 -9.59
N GLU A 37 9.79 -4.36 -9.87
CA GLU A 37 9.18 -5.47 -9.18
C GLU A 37 9.47 -5.49 -7.68
N ARG A 38 10.66 -5.03 -7.28
CA ARG A 38 11.07 -5.03 -5.88
C ARG A 38 10.15 -4.12 -5.05
N CYS A 39 9.89 -2.91 -5.54
CA CYS A 39 8.96 -1.99 -4.87
C CYS A 39 7.52 -2.50 -4.92
N ILE A 40 7.12 -3.03 -6.06
CA ILE A 40 5.74 -3.50 -6.24
C ILE A 40 5.43 -4.63 -5.27
N LYS A 41 6.31 -5.59 -5.11
CA LYS A 41 6.10 -6.72 -4.20
C LYS A 41 5.92 -6.29 -2.74
N LYS A 42 6.61 -5.22 -2.34
CA LYS A 42 6.61 -4.79 -0.94
C LYS A 42 5.58 -3.70 -0.66
N TYR A 43 5.41 -2.77 -1.58
CA TYR A 43 4.75 -1.50 -1.28
C TYR A 43 3.57 -1.17 -2.18
N LYS A 44 3.28 -1.93 -3.21
CA LYS A 44 2.15 -1.63 -4.09
C LYS A 44 0.88 -1.47 -3.26
N ARG A 45 0.14 -0.40 -3.55
CA ARG A 45 -1.13 -0.12 -2.87
C ARG A 45 -2.17 -1.13 -3.31
N VAL A 46 -2.75 -1.87 -2.37
CA VAL A 46 -3.76 -2.88 -2.64
C VAL A 46 -5.03 -2.50 -1.92
N TYR A 47 -6.13 -2.40 -2.66
CA TYR A 47 -7.42 -2.01 -2.11
C TYR A 47 -8.24 -3.25 -1.72
N PHE A 48 -9.03 -3.11 -0.66
CA PHE A 48 -9.91 -4.17 -0.19
C PHE A 48 -11.12 -3.58 0.52
N ASN A 49 -12.16 -4.41 0.68
CA ASN A 49 -13.35 -4.03 1.41
C ASN A 49 -13.35 -4.69 2.78
N ALA A 50 -13.87 -3.99 3.78
CA ALA A 50 -14.00 -4.51 5.13
C ALA A 50 -15.31 -4.02 5.74
N GLY A 51 -15.91 -4.83 6.62
CA GLY A 51 -17.11 -4.46 7.33
C GLY A 51 -16.85 -3.29 8.28
N TYR A 52 -17.91 -2.53 8.57
CA TYR A 52 -17.80 -1.38 9.46
C TYR A 52 -17.24 -1.74 10.83
N ASP A 53 -17.60 -2.90 11.34
CA ASP A 53 -17.15 -3.39 12.64
C ASP A 53 -15.68 -3.82 12.66
N GLN A 54 -15.06 -3.97 11.48
CA GLN A 54 -13.66 -4.37 11.37
C GLN A 54 -12.71 -3.17 11.19
N ARG A 55 -13.24 -1.98 11.01
CA ARG A 55 -12.42 -0.81 10.70
C ARG A 55 -11.34 -0.51 11.73
N ASP A 56 -11.66 -0.64 13.01
CA ASP A 56 -10.69 -0.35 14.07
C ASP A 56 -9.57 -1.38 14.06
N TYR A 57 -9.90 -2.64 13.84
CA TYR A 57 -8.92 -3.71 13.72
C TYR A 57 -7.96 -3.47 12.56
N ILE A 58 -8.47 -3.17 11.37
CA ILE A 58 -7.61 -2.97 10.21
C ILE A 58 -6.76 -1.70 10.33
N LYS A 59 -7.27 -0.67 11.01
CA LYS A 59 -6.48 0.52 11.31
C LYS A 59 -5.28 0.20 12.20
N THR A 60 -5.46 -0.64 13.21
CA THR A 60 -4.36 -1.04 14.09
C THR A 60 -3.29 -1.80 13.34
N LEU A 61 -3.66 -2.47 12.24
CA LEU A 61 -2.72 -3.17 11.38
C LEU A 61 -2.06 -2.25 10.33
N GLY A 62 -2.47 -0.99 10.27
CA GLY A 62 -1.86 -0.01 9.39
C GLY A 62 -2.59 0.28 8.09
N ALA A 63 -3.81 -0.26 7.90
CA ALA A 63 -4.60 0.05 6.72
C ALA A 63 -5.06 1.51 6.75
N LYS A 64 -5.26 2.09 5.57
CA LYS A 64 -5.76 3.46 5.43
C LYS A 64 -6.99 3.49 4.55
N TRP A 65 -7.81 4.50 4.78
CA TRP A 65 -9.03 4.73 4.01
C TRP A 65 -8.75 5.72 2.88
N ASP A 66 -9.17 5.37 1.67
CA ASP A 66 -9.10 6.27 0.51
C ASP A 66 -10.52 6.76 0.20
N SER A 67 -10.80 8.02 0.52
CA SER A 67 -12.13 8.60 0.35
C SER A 67 -12.53 8.79 -1.11
N ASP A 68 -11.55 8.85 -2.02
CA ASP A 68 -11.85 9.04 -3.45
C ASP A 68 -12.47 7.78 -4.05
N VAL A 69 -11.96 6.62 -3.69
CA VAL A 69 -12.49 5.34 -4.19
C VAL A 69 -13.37 4.63 -3.15
N LYS A 70 -13.42 5.16 -1.93
CA LYS A 70 -14.22 4.62 -0.82
C LYS A 70 -13.85 3.17 -0.51
N GLN A 71 -12.56 2.92 -0.40
CA GLN A 71 -12.04 1.61 -0.05
C GLN A 71 -10.85 1.74 0.88
N TRP A 72 -10.59 0.69 1.64
CA TRP A 72 -9.37 0.59 2.44
C TRP A 72 -8.23 0.13 1.57
N TYR A 73 -7.00 0.48 1.96
CA TYR A 73 -5.83 -0.02 1.26
C TYR A 73 -4.69 -0.32 2.23
N CYS A 74 -3.81 -1.18 1.77
CA CYS A 74 -2.57 -1.54 2.48
C CYS A 74 -1.46 -1.75 1.46
N SER A 75 -0.26 -2.07 1.94
CA SER A 75 0.84 -2.43 1.05
C SER A 75 0.78 -3.91 0.68
N MET A 76 1.27 -4.23 -0.52
CA MET A 76 1.31 -5.63 -1.00
C MET A 76 2.11 -6.52 -0.06
N GLY A 77 3.11 -5.98 0.62
CA GLY A 77 3.93 -6.75 1.57
C GLY A 77 3.29 -6.96 2.94
N HIS A 78 2.09 -6.44 3.18
CA HIS A 78 1.44 -6.58 4.49
C HIS A 78 0.73 -7.93 4.57
N LYS A 79 1.45 -8.92 5.07
CA LYS A 79 1.02 -10.32 5.02
C LYS A 79 -0.36 -10.55 5.63
N ILE A 80 -0.62 -10.03 6.83
CA ILE A 80 -1.87 -10.27 7.54
C ILE A 80 -3.06 -9.72 6.78
N LEU A 81 -3.01 -8.48 6.37
CA LEU A 81 -4.12 -7.85 5.64
C LEU A 81 -4.35 -8.48 4.28
N ILE A 82 -3.28 -8.82 3.58
CA ILE A 82 -3.39 -9.48 2.27
C ILE A 82 -4.06 -10.84 2.43
N GLU A 83 -3.65 -11.64 3.41
CA GLU A 83 -4.22 -12.97 3.61
C GLU A 83 -5.67 -12.91 4.07
N GLU A 84 -6.02 -11.99 4.98
CA GLU A 84 -7.36 -11.94 5.57
C GLU A 84 -8.40 -11.25 4.68
N PHE A 85 -8.04 -10.17 4.01
CA PHE A 85 -9.00 -9.32 3.33
C PHE A 85 -8.87 -9.32 1.82
N VAL A 86 -7.67 -9.41 1.28
CA VAL A 86 -7.45 -9.45 -0.16
C VAL A 86 -7.52 -10.89 -0.66
N LYS A 87 -7.13 -11.84 0.18
CA LYS A 87 -7.20 -13.28 -0.10
C LYS A 87 -6.33 -13.71 -1.28
N ILE A 88 -5.21 -13.03 -1.45
CA ILE A 88 -4.21 -13.43 -2.43
C ILE A 88 -3.17 -14.27 -1.70
N LYS A 89 -2.87 -15.44 -2.24
CA LYS A 89 -1.78 -16.27 -1.72
C LYS A 89 -0.46 -15.70 -2.22
N ILE A 90 0.41 -15.42 -1.30
CA ILE A 90 1.74 -14.90 -1.59
C ILE A 90 2.75 -16.04 -1.52
#